data_ae40b3eabc931ab083df813add877f4e
#
_entry.id   ae40b3eabc931ab083df813add877f4e
#
_cell.length_a   1.000
_cell.length_b   1.000
_cell.length_c   1.000
_cell.angle_alpha   90.00
_cell.angle_beta   90.00
_cell.angle_gamma   90.00
#
_symmetry.space_group_name_H-M   'P 1'
#
loop_
_entity.id
_entity.type
_entity.pdbx_description
1 polymer ?
#
loop_
_entity_poly.entity_id
_entity_poly.type
_entity_poly.pdbx_seq_one_letter_code
_entity_poly.pdbx_strand_id
1 'polypeptide(L)'
;RQANGKTQVYLQLKSGESIILQTYQQPLQASKPWKYVKEQPFSLRLDHGWKLHFAESKPEIQGTFDIDRPCSWTHIDHPAAQTNMGTGVYSLDIELPTLQADDWILDLGDVRESARVRINGQEAGCAWAVPYQLKVGQFLKPGKNHIEIEVTNLPANRIAELDRQGVQWRKFKEINIVDLNYRPANYGHWSPLPSGLNSDVRLIPVNVMP
;
A
#
# COMPACT_ATOMS: atom_id res chain seq x y z
N ARG A 1 31.36 -6.27 -5.25
CA ARG A 1 32.67 -6.47 -5.87
C ARG A 1 33.73 -6.82 -4.82
N GLN A 2 34.80 -7.46 -5.24
CA GLN A 2 35.99 -7.67 -4.40
C GLN A 2 36.96 -6.49 -4.58
N ALA A 3 37.39 -5.89 -3.49
CA ALA A 3 38.41 -4.82 -3.51
C ALA A 3 39.31 -4.92 -2.25
N ASN A 4 40.60 -4.98 -2.45
CA ASN A 4 41.59 -5.05 -1.36
C ASN A 4 41.32 -6.18 -0.34
N GLY A 5 40.98 -7.38 -0.81
CA GLY A 5 40.65 -8.54 0.01
C GLY A 5 39.34 -8.45 0.79
N LYS A 6 38.51 -7.42 0.53
CA LYS A 6 37.20 -7.20 1.16
C LYS A 6 36.07 -7.29 0.14
N THR A 7 34.94 -7.84 0.55
CA THR A 7 33.70 -7.79 -0.23
C THR A 7 32.99 -6.46 0.01
N GLN A 8 32.76 -5.70 -1.05
CA GLN A 8 32.00 -4.46 -1.02
C GLN A 8 30.62 -4.73 -1.60
N VAL A 9 29.57 -4.31 -0.90
CA VAL A 9 28.18 -4.39 -1.35
C VAL A 9 27.67 -2.96 -1.51
N TYR A 10 27.12 -2.67 -2.70
CA TYR A 10 26.40 -1.44 -2.94
C TYR A 10 24.96 -1.60 -2.47
N LEU A 11 24.44 -0.60 -1.77
CA LEU A 11 23.08 -0.58 -1.26
C LEU A 11 22.36 0.69 -1.69
N GLN A 12 21.09 0.54 -2.05
CA GLN A 12 20.14 1.63 -2.24
C GLN A 12 19.02 1.41 -1.23
N LEU A 13 18.86 2.31 -0.27
CA LEU A 13 17.79 2.26 0.71
C LEU A 13 17.08 3.62 0.74
N LYS A 14 15.78 3.59 0.61
CA LYS A 14 14.91 4.75 0.81
C LYS A 14 14.56 4.89 2.29
N SER A 15 14.03 6.05 2.68
CA SER A 15 13.54 6.25 4.04
C SER A 15 12.46 5.21 4.38
N GLY A 16 12.62 4.53 5.50
CA GLY A 16 11.73 3.45 5.94
C GLY A 16 12.13 2.05 5.47
N GLU A 17 13.06 1.91 4.52
CA GLU A 17 13.53 0.60 4.07
C GLU A 17 14.59 0.01 5.00
N SER A 18 14.59 -1.30 5.11
CA SER A 18 15.63 -2.09 5.76
C SER A 18 16.06 -3.25 4.87
N ILE A 19 17.30 -3.72 5.04
CA ILE A 19 17.81 -4.87 4.31
C ILE A 19 18.58 -5.80 5.27
N ILE A 20 18.43 -7.09 5.06
CA ILE A 20 19.23 -8.11 5.74
C ILE A 20 20.25 -8.65 4.75
N LEU A 21 21.52 -8.52 5.09
CA LEU A 21 22.64 -9.05 4.29
C LEU A 21 23.09 -10.37 4.89
N GLN A 22 23.08 -11.40 4.07
CA GLN A 22 23.65 -12.70 4.42
C GLN A 22 24.87 -12.98 3.57
N THR A 23 25.98 -13.33 4.20
CA THR A 23 27.22 -13.67 3.51
C THR A 23 27.45 -15.17 3.51
N TYR A 24 28.07 -15.67 2.44
CA TYR A 24 28.36 -17.08 2.26
C TYR A 24 29.86 -17.27 1.95
N GLN A 25 30.44 -18.35 2.44
CA GLN A 25 31.84 -18.68 2.17
C GLN A 25 32.05 -19.18 0.74
N GLN A 26 30.99 -19.76 0.14
CA GLN A 26 31.02 -20.25 -1.24
C GLN A 26 29.98 -19.51 -2.08
N PRO A 27 30.24 -19.30 -3.39
CA PRO A 27 29.25 -18.69 -4.28
C PRO A 27 27.94 -19.50 -4.28
N LEU A 28 26.81 -18.83 -4.11
CA LEU A 28 25.50 -19.43 -4.33
C LEU A 28 25.27 -19.60 -5.84
N GLN A 29 25.00 -20.83 -6.25
CA GLN A 29 24.54 -21.09 -7.62
C GLN A 29 23.07 -20.65 -7.72
N ALA A 30 22.73 -19.93 -8.78
CA ALA A 30 21.36 -19.59 -9.18
C ALA A 30 20.66 -18.38 -8.54
N SER A 31 21.31 -17.49 -7.84
CA SER A 31 20.68 -16.20 -7.51
C SER A 31 20.80 -15.22 -8.67
N LYS A 32 19.67 -14.64 -9.12
CA LYS A 32 19.73 -13.53 -10.06
C LYS A 32 20.32 -12.31 -9.34
N PRO A 33 21.27 -11.59 -9.96
CA PRO A 33 21.81 -10.38 -9.36
C PRO A 33 20.70 -9.37 -9.04
N TRP A 34 20.80 -8.72 -7.89
CA TRP A 34 19.90 -7.61 -7.57
C TRP A 34 20.15 -6.46 -8.54
N LYS A 35 19.08 -5.98 -9.16
CA LYS A 35 19.13 -4.85 -10.09
C LYS A 35 18.91 -3.55 -9.32
N TYR A 36 19.94 -2.72 -9.25
CA TYR A 36 19.83 -1.35 -8.78
C TYR A 36 19.24 -0.48 -9.88
N VAL A 37 18.43 0.50 -9.49
CA VAL A 37 17.74 1.35 -10.46
C VAL A 37 17.96 2.82 -10.16
N LYS A 38 17.90 3.64 -11.20
CA LYS A 38 17.90 5.10 -11.12
C LYS A 38 16.60 5.61 -11.70
N GLU A 39 15.87 6.37 -10.92
CA GLU A 39 14.64 7.03 -11.37
C GLU A 39 14.96 8.05 -12.48
N GLN A 40 14.12 8.09 -13.50
CA GLN A 40 14.16 9.13 -14.51
C GLN A 40 13.52 10.43 -13.94
N PRO A 41 13.83 11.62 -14.48
CA PRO A 41 13.32 12.89 -13.97
C PRO A 41 11.82 13.10 -14.24
N PHE A 42 11.17 12.17 -14.91
CA PHE A 42 9.75 12.20 -15.26
C PHE A 42 8.99 11.16 -14.43
N SER A 43 7.74 11.47 -14.08
CA SER A 43 6.80 10.49 -13.53
C SER A 43 5.40 10.74 -14.09
N LEU A 44 4.66 9.68 -14.36
CA LEU A 44 3.26 9.74 -14.74
C LEU A 44 2.41 9.76 -13.48
N ARG A 45 1.68 10.85 -13.25
CA ARG A 45 0.70 10.93 -12.16
C ARG A 45 -0.58 10.23 -12.57
N LEU A 46 -1.11 9.41 -11.67
CA LEU A 46 -2.38 8.70 -11.83
C LEU A 46 -3.41 9.40 -10.94
N ASP A 47 -3.80 10.61 -11.34
CA ASP A 47 -4.57 11.52 -10.49
C ASP A 47 -6.03 11.71 -10.92
N HIS A 48 -6.51 10.98 -11.95
CA HIS A 48 -7.88 11.12 -12.45
C HIS A 48 -8.50 9.78 -12.84
N GLY A 49 -9.84 9.70 -12.73
CA GLY A 49 -10.62 8.60 -13.29
C GLY A 49 -10.66 7.34 -12.44
N TRP A 50 -10.36 7.44 -11.18
CA TRP A 50 -10.43 6.32 -10.25
C TRP A 50 -11.87 5.91 -9.93
N LYS A 51 -12.05 4.61 -9.79
CA LYS A 51 -13.26 4.01 -9.22
C LYS A 51 -12.90 3.28 -7.95
N LEU A 52 -13.74 3.40 -6.93
CA LEU A 52 -13.58 2.71 -5.65
C LEU A 52 -14.84 1.90 -5.35
N HIS A 53 -14.68 0.62 -5.03
CA HIS A 53 -15.72 -0.18 -4.41
C HIS A 53 -15.15 -0.92 -3.19
N PHE A 54 -16.03 -1.37 -2.29
CA PHE A 54 -15.59 -2.10 -1.10
C PHE A 54 -15.87 -3.59 -1.31
N ALA A 55 -14.77 -4.39 -1.40
CA ALA A 55 -14.86 -5.85 -1.52
C ALA A 55 -15.32 -6.48 -0.20
N GLU A 56 -14.81 -5.95 0.92
CA GLU A 56 -15.21 -6.31 2.27
C GLU A 56 -15.36 -5.04 3.10
N SER A 57 -16.44 -4.91 3.86
CA SER A 57 -16.66 -3.73 4.68
C SER A 57 -17.59 -3.97 5.86
N LYS A 58 -17.27 -3.33 6.97
CA LYS A 58 -18.12 -3.25 8.17
C LYS A 58 -18.11 -1.82 8.70
N PRO A 59 -19.23 -1.08 8.65
CA PRO A 59 -20.53 -1.47 8.05
C PRO A 59 -20.42 -1.78 6.56
N GLU A 60 -21.39 -2.55 6.04
CA GLU A 60 -21.45 -2.88 4.61
C GLU A 60 -21.64 -1.61 3.78
N ILE A 61 -20.86 -1.51 2.71
CA ILE A 61 -20.91 -0.41 1.74
C ILE A 61 -21.09 -1.02 0.37
N GLN A 62 -22.19 -0.70 -0.28
CA GLN A 62 -22.51 -1.18 -1.62
C GLN A 62 -22.28 -0.11 -2.67
N GLY A 63 -22.09 -0.55 -3.91
CA GLY A 63 -21.91 0.33 -5.06
C GLY A 63 -20.46 0.69 -5.32
N THR A 64 -20.29 1.52 -6.34
CA THR A 64 -18.98 2.02 -6.79
C THR A 64 -19.01 3.54 -6.75
N PHE A 65 -17.94 4.11 -6.24
CA PHE A 65 -17.73 5.55 -6.15
C PHE A 65 -16.76 5.98 -7.25
N ASP A 66 -17.18 6.94 -8.05
CA ASP A 66 -16.25 7.65 -8.93
C ASP A 66 -15.51 8.69 -8.09
N ILE A 67 -14.19 8.60 -8.02
CA ILE A 67 -13.34 9.52 -7.27
C ILE A 67 -12.37 10.19 -8.23
N ASP A 68 -12.29 11.51 -8.17
CA ASP A 68 -11.40 12.27 -9.03
C ASP A 68 -9.94 11.96 -8.69
N ARG A 69 -9.62 11.93 -7.38
CA ARG A 69 -8.28 11.64 -6.87
C ARG A 69 -8.33 10.66 -5.70
N PRO A 70 -7.27 9.87 -5.51
CA PRO A 70 -7.13 9.10 -4.28
C PRO A 70 -7.26 10.00 -3.05
N CYS A 71 -8.14 9.61 -2.15
CA CYS A 71 -8.40 10.32 -0.91
C CYS A 71 -8.81 9.33 0.18
N SER A 72 -8.72 9.78 1.43
CA SER A 72 -9.19 8.97 2.56
C SER A 72 -10.66 8.59 2.40
N TRP A 73 -11.01 7.36 2.76
CA TRP A 73 -12.42 6.91 2.84
C TRP A 73 -13.25 7.78 3.78
N THR A 74 -12.60 8.40 4.78
CA THR A 74 -13.27 9.31 5.70
C THR A 74 -13.74 10.60 5.06
N HIS A 75 -13.29 10.90 3.84
CA HIS A 75 -13.70 12.07 3.06
C HIS A 75 -14.76 11.75 1.99
N ILE A 76 -15.12 10.47 1.84
CA ILE A 76 -16.19 10.08 0.92
C ILE A 76 -17.53 10.47 1.55
N ASP A 77 -18.43 11.02 0.75
CA ASP A 77 -19.79 11.39 1.20
C ASP A 77 -20.67 10.14 1.37
N HIS A 78 -20.26 9.30 2.33
CA HIS A 78 -20.96 8.10 2.75
C HIS A 78 -20.69 7.81 4.22
N PRO A 79 -21.69 7.87 5.12
CA PRO A 79 -21.48 7.76 6.57
C PRO A 79 -20.74 6.47 6.99
N ALA A 80 -21.06 5.34 6.34
CA ALA A 80 -20.40 4.07 6.63
C ALA A 80 -18.90 4.07 6.25
N ALA A 81 -18.46 4.86 5.27
CA ALA A 81 -17.06 4.93 4.87
C ALA A 81 -16.18 5.60 5.94
N GLN A 82 -16.77 6.51 6.73
CA GLN A 82 -16.06 7.20 7.82
C GLN A 82 -15.76 6.29 9.00
N THR A 83 -16.56 5.24 9.20
CA THR A 83 -16.47 4.31 10.33
C THR A 83 -16.16 2.88 9.90
N ASN A 84 -15.63 2.74 8.69
CA ASN A 84 -15.39 1.45 8.04
C ASN A 84 -14.17 0.73 8.56
N MET A 85 -14.26 -0.58 8.62
CA MET A 85 -13.12 -1.49 8.55
C MET A 85 -13.33 -2.46 7.38
N GLY A 86 -12.29 -2.71 6.59
CA GLY A 86 -12.40 -3.62 5.45
C GLY A 86 -11.38 -3.36 4.36
N THR A 87 -11.74 -3.77 3.15
CA THR A 87 -10.90 -3.67 1.95
C THR A 87 -11.63 -2.89 0.87
N GLY A 88 -11.05 -1.77 0.47
CA GLY A 88 -11.48 -0.99 -0.69
C GLY A 88 -10.61 -1.30 -1.90
N VAL A 89 -11.24 -1.48 -3.05
CA VAL A 89 -10.58 -1.74 -4.33
C VAL A 89 -10.67 -0.50 -5.20
N TYR A 90 -9.53 0.09 -5.46
CA TYR A 90 -9.37 1.18 -6.40
C TYR A 90 -9.05 0.61 -7.78
N SER A 91 -9.73 1.07 -8.81
CA SER A 91 -9.44 0.67 -10.18
C SER A 91 -9.26 1.88 -11.09
N LEU A 92 -8.34 1.77 -12.04
CA LEU A 92 -8.03 2.82 -13.01
C LEU A 92 -7.56 2.21 -14.33
N ASP A 93 -8.11 2.73 -15.42
CA ASP A 93 -7.61 2.48 -16.77
C ASP A 93 -6.67 3.62 -17.20
N ILE A 94 -5.48 3.28 -17.64
CA ILE A 94 -4.48 4.24 -18.10
C ILE A 94 -4.03 3.94 -19.52
N GLU A 95 -3.60 4.99 -20.22
CA GLU A 95 -2.86 4.88 -21.48
C GLU A 95 -1.39 5.14 -21.20
N LEU A 96 -0.56 4.10 -21.25
CA LEU A 96 0.87 4.24 -21.03
C LEU A 96 1.57 4.69 -22.30
N PRO A 97 2.22 5.87 -22.32
CA PRO A 97 2.97 6.33 -23.47
C PRO A 97 4.16 5.40 -23.75
N THR A 98 4.59 5.37 -25.02
CA THR A 98 5.81 4.66 -25.39
C THR A 98 7.02 5.41 -24.86
N LEU A 99 7.50 5.04 -23.68
CA LEU A 99 8.68 5.60 -23.04
C LEU A 99 9.76 4.53 -22.96
N GLN A 100 11.00 4.94 -23.17
CA GLN A 100 12.15 4.06 -22.94
C GLN A 100 12.45 4.01 -21.43
N ALA A 101 12.18 2.87 -20.83
CA ALA A 101 12.52 2.58 -19.44
C ALA A 101 12.87 1.10 -19.33
N ASP A 102 13.83 0.77 -18.47
CA ASP A 102 14.19 -0.62 -18.22
C ASP A 102 13.19 -1.30 -17.28
N ASP A 103 12.54 -0.52 -16.40
CA ASP A 103 11.50 -0.97 -15.47
C ASP A 103 10.64 0.24 -15.04
N TRP A 104 9.58 -0.04 -14.27
CA TRP A 104 8.68 0.96 -13.71
C TRP A 104 8.45 0.70 -12.23
N ILE A 105 8.43 1.77 -11.44
CA ILE A 105 8.01 1.75 -10.04
C ILE A 105 6.60 2.34 -9.95
N LEU A 106 5.67 1.59 -9.39
CA LEU A 106 4.38 2.10 -8.94
C LEU A 106 4.57 2.59 -7.50
N ASP A 107 4.47 3.90 -7.31
CA ASP A 107 4.53 4.56 -6.02
C ASP A 107 3.11 4.90 -5.58
N LEU A 108 2.66 4.27 -4.51
CA LEU A 108 1.31 4.43 -3.95
C LEU A 108 1.23 5.59 -2.95
N GLY A 109 2.37 6.20 -2.61
CA GLY A 109 2.44 7.29 -1.64
C GLY A 109 2.01 6.91 -0.23
N ASP A 110 0.95 7.54 0.29
CA ASP A 110 0.42 7.27 1.64
C ASP A 110 -0.71 6.24 1.58
N VAL A 111 -0.42 5.03 2.06
CA VAL A 111 -1.36 3.90 2.13
C VAL A 111 -1.71 3.60 3.60
N ARG A 112 -2.99 3.35 3.87
CA ARG A 112 -3.48 3.00 5.21
C ARG A 112 -4.34 1.74 5.16
N GLU A 113 -3.74 0.48 5.36
CA GLU A 113 -2.36 0.23 5.83
C GLU A 113 -1.56 -0.64 4.83
N SER A 114 -2.21 -1.51 4.08
CA SER A 114 -1.56 -2.39 3.13
C SER A 114 -2.26 -2.37 1.79
N ALA A 115 -1.51 -2.49 0.70
CA ALA A 115 -2.04 -2.45 -0.65
C ALA A 115 -1.57 -3.66 -1.45
N ARG A 116 -2.50 -4.47 -1.93
CA ARG A 116 -2.25 -5.50 -2.95
C ARG A 116 -2.53 -4.92 -4.32
N VAL A 117 -1.62 -5.10 -5.24
CA VAL A 117 -1.71 -4.52 -6.58
C VAL A 117 -1.87 -5.61 -7.64
N ARG A 118 -2.81 -5.41 -8.54
CA ARG A 118 -2.94 -6.16 -9.79
C ARG A 118 -2.82 -5.21 -10.98
N ILE A 119 -2.15 -5.67 -12.03
CA ILE A 119 -2.04 -4.94 -13.30
C ILE A 119 -2.39 -5.88 -14.42
N ASN A 120 -3.34 -5.49 -15.26
CA ASN A 120 -3.84 -6.32 -16.36
C ASN A 120 -4.29 -7.72 -15.89
N GLY A 121 -4.88 -7.81 -14.69
CA GLY A 121 -5.35 -9.05 -14.08
C GLY A 121 -4.25 -9.92 -13.44
N GLN A 122 -2.98 -9.52 -13.51
CA GLN A 122 -1.86 -10.24 -12.89
C GLN A 122 -1.48 -9.61 -11.56
N GLU A 123 -1.18 -10.44 -10.55
CA GLU A 123 -0.73 -9.97 -9.24
C GLU A 123 0.69 -9.39 -9.35
N ALA A 124 0.83 -8.09 -9.07
CA ALA A 124 2.10 -7.38 -9.13
C ALA A 124 2.84 -7.36 -7.79
N GLY A 125 2.13 -7.59 -6.69
CA GLY A 125 2.70 -7.67 -5.35
C GLY A 125 1.85 -6.99 -4.28
N CYS A 126 2.41 -6.96 -3.06
CA CYS A 126 1.80 -6.31 -1.92
C CYS A 126 2.77 -5.33 -1.27
N ALA A 127 2.36 -4.06 -1.17
CA ALA A 127 3.05 -3.03 -0.41
C ALA A 127 2.41 -2.93 0.98
N TRP A 128 3.17 -3.27 2.03
CA TRP A 128 2.67 -3.37 3.42
C TRP A 128 3.48 -2.52 4.42
N ALA A 129 4.51 -1.85 3.94
CA ALA A 129 5.34 -0.94 4.73
C ALA A 129 5.91 0.16 3.83
N VAL A 130 6.34 1.25 4.44
CA VAL A 130 6.98 2.36 3.74
C VAL A 130 8.37 1.98 3.22
N PRO A 131 8.73 2.41 2.01
CA PRO A 131 7.91 3.12 1.03
C PRO A 131 6.92 2.16 0.35
N TYR A 132 5.68 2.60 0.14
CA TYR A 132 4.67 1.80 -0.54
C TYR A 132 4.91 1.80 -2.05
N GLN A 133 5.93 1.05 -2.48
CA GLN A 133 6.42 1.02 -3.86
C GLN A 133 6.61 -0.40 -4.36
N LEU A 134 6.25 -0.64 -5.62
CA LEU A 134 6.41 -1.94 -6.28
C LEU A 134 7.07 -1.75 -7.65
N LYS A 135 7.98 -2.67 -8.02
CA LYS A 135 8.50 -2.76 -9.39
C LYS A 135 7.48 -3.47 -10.26
N VAL A 136 6.96 -2.79 -11.26
CA VAL A 136 5.79 -3.25 -12.01
C VAL A 136 5.99 -3.33 -13.52
N GLY A 137 7.15 -3.00 -14.05
CA GLY A 137 7.39 -2.91 -15.50
C GLY A 137 7.02 -4.18 -16.25
N GLN A 138 7.25 -5.38 -15.66
CA GLN A 138 6.91 -6.66 -16.30
C GLN A 138 5.40 -6.88 -16.49
N PHE A 139 4.53 -6.15 -15.79
CA PHE A 139 3.07 -6.27 -15.86
C PHE A 139 2.44 -5.21 -16.77
N LEU A 140 3.21 -4.18 -17.12
CA LEU A 140 2.78 -3.09 -17.98
C LEU A 140 3.03 -3.42 -19.46
N LYS A 141 2.19 -2.87 -20.30
CA LYS A 141 2.33 -2.96 -21.77
C LYS A 141 2.14 -1.56 -22.39
N PRO A 142 2.69 -1.31 -23.58
CA PRO A 142 2.39 -0.07 -24.31
C PRO A 142 0.88 0.09 -24.53
N GLY A 143 0.36 1.30 -24.45
CA GLY A 143 -1.05 1.62 -24.60
C GLY A 143 -1.86 1.32 -23.33
N LYS A 144 -3.03 0.73 -23.51
CA LYS A 144 -4.02 0.54 -22.41
C LYS A 144 -3.59 -0.47 -21.38
N ASN A 145 -3.64 -0.05 -20.11
CA ASN A 145 -3.42 -0.89 -18.93
C ASN A 145 -4.55 -0.66 -17.93
N HIS A 146 -4.89 -1.72 -17.21
CA HIS A 146 -5.82 -1.69 -16.09
C HIS A 146 -5.06 -1.94 -14.79
N ILE A 147 -5.22 -1.04 -13.81
CA ILE A 147 -4.58 -1.11 -12.50
C ILE A 147 -5.66 -1.29 -11.45
N GLU A 148 -5.48 -2.27 -10.56
CA GLU A 148 -6.32 -2.47 -9.38
C GLU A 148 -5.43 -2.43 -8.13
N ILE A 149 -5.88 -1.71 -7.11
CA ILE A 149 -5.20 -1.56 -5.83
C ILE A 149 -6.19 -1.88 -4.72
N GLU A 150 -6.04 -3.04 -4.08
CA GLU A 150 -6.83 -3.45 -2.93
C GLU A 150 -6.17 -2.92 -1.66
N VAL A 151 -6.80 -1.96 -0.99
CA VAL A 151 -6.28 -1.42 0.28
C VAL A 151 -7.10 -1.93 1.44
N THR A 152 -6.42 -2.51 2.43
CA THR A 152 -7.02 -2.95 3.69
C THR A 152 -6.59 -2.01 4.81
N ASN A 153 -7.58 -1.47 5.55
CA ASN A 153 -7.34 -0.55 6.65
C ASN A 153 -7.33 -1.25 8.02
N LEU A 154 -6.99 -0.50 9.06
CA LEU A 154 -7.14 -0.93 10.46
C LEU A 154 -8.61 -0.85 10.92
N PRO A 155 -9.03 -1.71 11.88
CA PRO A 155 -10.37 -1.67 12.44
C PRO A 155 -10.63 -0.48 13.38
N ALA A 156 -9.70 0.45 13.55
CA ALA A 156 -9.74 1.53 14.54
C ALA A 156 -11.00 2.39 14.44
N ASN A 157 -11.38 2.83 13.23
CA ASN A 157 -12.58 3.65 13.02
C ASN A 157 -13.86 2.89 13.39
N ARG A 158 -13.90 1.59 13.07
CA ARG A 158 -15.04 0.74 13.43
C ARG A 158 -15.14 0.51 14.93
N ILE A 159 -14.00 0.28 15.59
CA ILE A 159 -13.96 0.09 17.06
C ILE A 159 -14.42 1.37 17.76
N ALA A 160 -13.91 2.52 17.34
CA ALA A 160 -14.33 3.81 17.90
C ALA A 160 -15.85 4.02 17.75
N GLU A 161 -16.42 3.67 16.61
CA GLU A 161 -17.86 3.79 16.37
C GLU A 161 -18.67 2.83 17.24
N LEU A 162 -18.22 1.58 17.39
CA LEU A 162 -18.89 0.61 18.27
C LEU A 162 -18.90 1.08 19.73
N ASP A 163 -17.79 1.67 20.20
CA ASP A 163 -17.73 2.24 21.55
C ASP A 163 -18.64 3.46 21.70
N ARG A 164 -18.76 4.34 20.68
CA ARG A 164 -19.71 5.46 20.67
C ARG A 164 -21.17 4.99 20.78
N GLN A 165 -21.47 3.89 20.09
CA GLN A 165 -22.80 3.28 20.11
C GLN A 165 -23.06 2.42 21.35
N GLY A 166 -22.09 2.25 22.26
CA GLY A 166 -22.22 1.40 23.44
C GLY A 166 -22.32 -0.10 23.13
N VAL A 167 -21.90 -0.52 21.94
CA VAL A 167 -21.95 -1.92 21.53
C VAL A 167 -20.85 -2.74 22.22
N GLN A 168 -21.22 -3.87 22.83
CA GLN A 168 -20.29 -4.79 23.45
C GLN A 168 -19.62 -5.65 22.39
N TRP A 169 -18.54 -5.14 21.81
CA TRP A 169 -17.81 -5.83 20.72
C TRP A 169 -16.66 -6.73 21.22
N ARG A 170 -16.17 -6.48 22.46
CA ARG A 170 -15.09 -7.28 23.05
C ARG A 170 -15.59 -8.65 23.46
N LYS A 171 -15.02 -9.70 22.87
CA LYS A 171 -15.31 -11.09 23.22
C LYS A 171 -14.40 -11.63 24.32
N PHE A 172 -13.18 -11.13 24.37
CA PHE A 172 -12.17 -11.54 25.35
C PHE A 172 -11.77 -10.34 26.21
N LYS A 173 -11.55 -10.61 27.48
CA LYS A 173 -10.94 -9.65 28.40
C LYS A 173 -9.43 -9.80 28.34
N GLU A 174 -8.72 -8.72 28.63
CA GLU A 174 -7.27 -8.76 28.76
C GLU A 174 -6.90 -9.66 29.93
N ILE A 175 -6.04 -10.63 29.67
CA ILE A 175 -5.72 -11.70 30.64
C ILE A 175 -4.65 -11.30 31.65
N ASN A 176 -3.92 -10.21 31.44
CA ASN A 176 -2.81 -9.76 32.29
C ASN A 176 -3.21 -8.59 33.22
N ILE A 177 -4.50 -8.46 33.51
CA ILE A 177 -4.98 -7.39 34.37
C ILE A 177 -4.85 -7.82 35.82
N VAL A 178 -4.07 -7.05 36.57
CA VAL A 178 -3.84 -7.21 38.01
C VAL A 178 -4.29 -6.02 38.83
N ASP A 179 -4.98 -5.06 38.23
CA ASP A 179 -5.48 -3.86 38.89
C ASP A 179 -6.97 -4.00 39.23
N LEU A 180 -7.31 -3.83 40.49
CA LEU A 180 -8.70 -3.85 40.97
C LEU A 180 -9.54 -2.70 40.40
N ASN A 181 -8.90 -1.63 39.94
CA ASN A 181 -9.54 -0.48 39.34
C ASN A 181 -9.60 -0.53 37.81
N TYR A 182 -9.22 -1.66 37.23
CA TYR A 182 -9.24 -1.82 35.78
C TYR A 182 -10.61 -1.50 35.19
N ARG A 183 -10.57 -0.67 34.18
CA ARG A 183 -11.74 -0.38 33.32
C ARG A 183 -11.34 -0.59 31.87
N PRO A 184 -12.17 -1.24 31.05
CA PRO A 184 -11.91 -1.36 29.63
C PRO A 184 -11.73 0.01 29.02
N ALA A 185 -10.70 0.18 28.17
CA ALA A 185 -10.52 1.40 27.42
C ALA A 185 -11.75 1.66 26.52
N ASN A 186 -12.15 2.92 26.41
CA ASN A 186 -13.21 3.37 25.50
C ASN A 186 -12.57 4.26 24.43
N TYR A 187 -12.69 3.85 23.18
CA TYR A 187 -12.10 4.55 22.03
C TYR A 187 -13.10 5.45 21.29
N GLY A 188 -14.32 5.60 21.80
CA GLY A 188 -15.36 6.45 21.21
C GLY A 188 -14.96 7.92 21.03
N HIS A 189 -13.96 8.39 21.77
CA HIS A 189 -13.41 9.74 21.65
C HIS A 189 -12.39 9.92 20.52
N TRP A 190 -11.96 8.85 19.87
CA TRP A 190 -10.99 8.95 18.78
C TRP A 190 -11.59 9.66 17.56
N SER A 191 -10.83 10.58 16.99
CA SER A 191 -11.12 11.11 15.67
C SER A 191 -10.92 10.04 14.61
N PRO A 192 -11.69 10.07 13.50
CA PRO A 192 -11.49 9.13 12.42
C PRO A 192 -10.06 9.16 11.88
N LEU A 193 -9.42 7.98 11.79
CA LEU A 193 -8.11 7.83 11.19
C LEU A 193 -8.24 7.75 9.67
N PRO A 194 -7.31 8.35 8.92
CA PRO A 194 -7.26 8.18 7.46
C PRO A 194 -7.24 6.71 7.07
N SER A 195 -7.92 6.35 5.99
CA SER A 195 -8.03 4.99 5.47
C SER A 195 -7.98 5.00 3.94
N GLY A 196 -7.40 3.97 3.34
CA GLY A 196 -7.29 3.87 1.88
C GLY A 196 -6.03 4.52 1.32
N LEU A 197 -6.11 4.99 0.06
CA LEU A 197 -5.05 5.77 -0.60
C LEU A 197 -5.24 7.24 -0.26
N ASN A 198 -4.26 7.87 0.38
CA ASN A 198 -4.36 9.23 0.91
C ASN A 198 -3.50 10.25 0.17
N SER A 199 -2.86 9.84 -0.90
CA SER A 199 -2.01 10.71 -1.73
C SER A 199 -2.02 10.29 -3.19
N ASP A 200 -1.39 11.09 -4.05
CA ASP A 200 -1.24 10.78 -5.47
C ASP A 200 -0.47 9.48 -5.70
N VAL A 201 -0.98 8.66 -6.60
CA VAL A 201 -0.30 7.46 -7.12
C VAL A 201 0.50 7.85 -8.36
N ARG A 202 1.70 7.28 -8.51
CA ARG A 202 2.60 7.60 -9.64
C ARG A 202 3.22 6.36 -10.25
N LEU A 203 3.42 6.39 -11.56
CA LEU A 203 4.31 5.49 -12.27
C LEU A 203 5.62 6.21 -12.59
N ILE A 204 6.72 5.69 -12.08
CA ILE A 204 8.07 6.28 -12.21
C ILE A 204 8.89 5.38 -13.11
N PRO A 205 9.30 5.82 -14.31
CA PRO A 205 10.21 5.06 -15.15
C PRO A 205 11.61 5.05 -14.55
N VAL A 206 12.27 3.90 -14.62
CA VAL A 206 13.60 3.71 -14.06
C VAL A 206 14.55 3.05 -15.06
N ASN A 207 15.83 3.37 -14.96
CA ASN A 207 16.90 2.70 -15.69
C ASN A 207 17.69 1.80 -14.74
N VAL A 208 18.04 0.61 -15.21
CA VAL A 208 18.91 -0.31 -14.46
C VAL A 208 20.33 0.26 -14.44
N MET A 209 20.91 0.32 -13.27
CA MET A 209 22.30 0.73 -13.13
C MET A 209 23.24 -0.42 -13.54
N PRO A 210 24.34 -0.12 -14.23
CA PRO A 210 25.33 -1.13 -14.67
C PRO A 210 26.02 -1.82 -13.51
#